data_a9108ed91ad0d9dc8e813ec030607e7f
#
_entry.id   a9108ed91ad0d9dc8e813ec030607e7f
#
_cell.length_a   1.000
_cell.length_b   1.000
_cell.length_c   1.000
_cell.angle_alpha   90.00
_cell.angle_beta   90.00
_cell.angle_gamma   90.00
#
_symmetry.space_group_name_H-M   'P 1'
#
loop_
_entity.id
_entity.type
_entity.pdbx_description
1 polymer ?
#
loop_
_entity_poly.entity_id
_entity_poly.type
_entity_poly.pdbx_seq_one_letter_code
_entity_poly.pdbx_strand_id
1 'polypeptide(L)'
;MAARPRKKEYRHLPDYLIFDKDRGVYKFTLMTGKKKNIGKDRAIAIAIAREYNLRMRAELSPSVENLIRESGGVIGEAKPFAEHVDHIMTRIIEDERPSQSTLDDWKNDALRVKAFFVNVPACDIELEHVNTYINKYHASASANVQNRKVSFLKKLFSYAVDESLMLDNPAIRKKMRRTDEKKRRRLSLEHFIAIRQAAAPWLRTAMDLALQTTHARLEVSRIRYSIREPKDGICGCVWFEQPQNGIYGTLYIHRQKVQKKEASHVAIPIGEELKRIIDDSRDNVASPFVVHRIPERQVKRSKEVSHPTQVAPDYLSRSFSATRDKLGLCDNLPMDERPTFH
;
A
#
# COMPACT_ATOMS: atom_id res chain seq x y z
N MET A 1 10.51 -19.78 -42.81
CA MET A 1 11.31 -21.02 -43.00
C MET A 1 12.20 -21.22 -41.77
N ALA A 2 12.14 -22.36 -41.10
CA ALA A 2 13.01 -22.67 -39.98
C ALA A 2 14.46 -22.79 -40.44
N ALA A 3 15.38 -22.11 -39.75
CA ALA A 3 16.81 -22.16 -40.11
C ALA A 3 17.32 -23.59 -39.94
N ARG A 4 18.08 -24.09 -40.96
CA ARG A 4 18.66 -25.44 -40.98
C ARG A 4 19.58 -25.62 -39.77
N PRO A 5 19.45 -26.68 -38.96
CA PRO A 5 20.27 -26.86 -37.77
C PRO A 5 21.74 -26.99 -38.14
N ARG A 6 22.61 -26.34 -37.36
CA ARG A 6 24.06 -26.36 -37.55
C ARG A 6 24.64 -27.77 -37.42
N LYS A 7 25.60 -28.11 -38.26
CA LYS A 7 26.39 -29.36 -38.11
C LYS A 7 27.07 -29.36 -36.72
N LYS A 8 27.08 -30.52 -36.04
CA LYS A 8 27.69 -30.69 -34.71
C LYS A 8 29.12 -30.13 -34.60
N GLU A 9 29.91 -30.26 -35.68
CA GLU A 9 31.28 -29.82 -35.76
C GLU A 9 31.51 -28.31 -35.63
N TYR A 10 30.48 -27.48 -35.93
CA TYR A 10 30.57 -25.99 -35.88
C TYR A 10 29.78 -25.34 -34.75
N ARG A 11 29.19 -26.12 -33.86
CA ARG A 11 28.38 -25.58 -32.76
C ARG A 11 29.18 -24.72 -31.76
N HIS A 12 30.49 -24.92 -31.69
CA HIS A 12 31.40 -24.20 -30.83
C HIS A 12 31.94 -22.88 -31.44
N LEU A 13 31.63 -22.61 -32.71
CA LEU A 13 32.02 -21.38 -33.38
C LEU A 13 30.91 -20.33 -33.31
N PRO A 14 31.22 -19.02 -33.37
CA PRO A 14 30.21 -17.96 -33.47
C PRO A 14 29.32 -18.12 -34.71
N ASP A 15 28.17 -17.50 -34.74
CA ASP A 15 27.26 -17.53 -35.89
C ASP A 15 27.94 -17.05 -37.15
N TYR A 16 27.61 -17.69 -38.27
CA TYR A 16 28.16 -17.42 -39.61
C TYR A 16 29.64 -17.71 -39.81
N LEU A 17 30.37 -18.22 -38.81
CA LEU A 17 31.76 -18.67 -38.91
C LEU A 17 31.80 -20.18 -39.14
N ILE A 18 32.57 -20.60 -40.16
CA ILE A 18 32.82 -22.01 -40.49
C ILE A 18 34.30 -22.23 -40.68
N PHE A 19 34.78 -23.43 -40.37
CA PHE A 19 36.14 -23.85 -40.67
C PHE A 19 36.16 -24.69 -41.95
N ASP A 20 36.90 -24.23 -42.95
CA ASP A 20 37.14 -24.98 -44.20
C ASP A 20 38.32 -25.93 -44.00
N LYS A 21 38.01 -27.23 -43.83
CA LYS A 21 38.99 -28.26 -43.54
C LYS A 21 39.99 -28.48 -44.72
N ASP A 22 39.54 -28.33 -45.95
CA ASP A 22 40.35 -28.59 -47.13
C ASP A 22 41.42 -27.51 -47.30
N ARG A 23 41.13 -26.29 -46.94
CA ARG A 23 42.03 -25.15 -47.05
C ARG A 23 42.67 -24.71 -45.75
N GLY A 24 42.24 -25.29 -44.59
CA GLY A 24 42.74 -24.98 -43.24
C GLY A 24 42.48 -23.53 -42.81
N VAL A 25 41.39 -22.92 -43.27
CA VAL A 25 41.07 -21.50 -43.04
C VAL A 25 39.65 -21.30 -42.50
N TYR A 26 39.48 -20.26 -41.69
CA TYR A 26 38.17 -19.82 -41.23
C TYR A 26 37.50 -18.92 -42.26
N LYS A 27 36.25 -19.22 -42.63
CA LYS A 27 35.43 -18.45 -43.54
C LYS A 27 34.22 -17.89 -42.83
N PHE A 28 33.92 -16.61 -43.00
CA PHE A 28 32.76 -15.94 -42.45
C PHE A 28 31.78 -15.58 -43.56
N THR A 29 30.51 -15.89 -43.34
CA THR A 29 29.43 -15.55 -44.25
C THR A 29 28.82 -14.21 -43.83
N LEU A 30 28.96 -13.19 -44.68
CA LEU A 30 28.33 -11.89 -44.48
C LEU A 30 26.81 -11.99 -44.66
N MET A 31 26.05 -11.03 -44.12
CA MET A 31 24.60 -10.94 -44.32
C MET A 31 24.19 -10.84 -45.79
N THR A 32 25.06 -10.33 -46.64
CA THR A 32 24.88 -10.32 -48.11
C THR A 32 25.03 -11.70 -48.77
N GLY A 33 25.25 -12.77 -47.99
CA GLY A 33 25.49 -14.12 -48.47
C GLY A 33 26.92 -14.37 -48.96
N LYS A 34 27.75 -13.34 -49.13
CA LYS A 34 29.15 -13.50 -49.57
C LYS A 34 30.02 -14.08 -48.47
N LYS A 35 30.88 -15.02 -48.83
CA LYS A 35 31.85 -15.62 -47.91
C LYS A 35 33.17 -14.89 -47.97
N LYS A 36 33.72 -14.46 -46.82
CA LYS A 36 35.06 -13.89 -46.68
C LYS A 36 35.97 -14.84 -45.94
N ASN A 37 37.20 -14.98 -46.40
CA ASN A 37 38.27 -15.69 -45.74
C ASN A 37 38.87 -14.79 -44.66
N ILE A 38 38.93 -15.27 -43.39
CA ILE A 38 39.46 -14.52 -42.26
C ILE A 38 40.91 -14.95 -41.94
N GLY A 39 41.36 -16.13 -42.39
CA GLY A 39 42.69 -16.62 -42.09
C GLY A 39 42.68 -17.96 -41.38
N LYS A 40 43.86 -18.36 -40.86
CA LYS A 40 44.06 -19.65 -40.19
C LYS A 40 43.94 -19.56 -38.66
N ASP A 41 44.10 -18.37 -38.11
CA ASP A 41 44.07 -18.16 -36.67
C ASP A 41 42.62 -18.24 -36.12
N ARG A 42 42.43 -19.20 -35.21
CA ARG A 42 41.11 -19.46 -34.63
C ARG A 42 40.64 -18.32 -33.68
N ALA A 43 41.57 -17.77 -32.91
CA ALA A 43 41.20 -16.75 -31.92
C ALA A 43 40.79 -15.45 -32.59
N ILE A 44 41.56 -15.03 -33.61
CA ILE A 44 41.27 -13.85 -34.42
C ILE A 44 39.99 -14.03 -35.21
N ALA A 45 39.74 -15.20 -35.80
CA ALA A 45 38.52 -15.48 -36.54
C ALA A 45 37.27 -15.43 -35.65
N ILE A 46 37.35 -15.95 -34.43
CA ILE A 46 36.26 -15.89 -33.46
C ILE A 46 36.01 -14.45 -32.99
N ALA A 47 37.06 -13.67 -32.70
CA ALA A 47 36.92 -12.27 -32.28
C ALA A 47 36.25 -11.43 -33.38
N ILE A 48 36.71 -11.54 -34.64
CA ILE A 48 36.10 -10.81 -35.77
C ILE A 48 34.65 -11.23 -35.98
N ALA A 49 34.34 -12.53 -35.88
CA ALA A 49 32.97 -13.01 -36.08
C ALA A 49 32.03 -12.51 -34.96
N ARG A 50 32.50 -12.48 -33.70
CA ARG A 50 31.71 -11.95 -32.56
C ARG A 50 31.47 -10.46 -32.71
N GLU A 51 32.50 -9.70 -33.05
CA GLU A 51 32.39 -8.25 -33.24
C GLU A 51 31.42 -7.89 -34.37
N TYR A 52 31.57 -8.58 -35.53
CA TYR A 52 30.64 -8.38 -36.65
C TYR A 52 29.21 -8.73 -36.28
N ASN A 53 28.98 -9.87 -35.61
CA ASN A 53 27.66 -10.28 -35.20
C ASN A 53 27.05 -9.31 -34.17
N LEU A 54 27.87 -8.74 -33.28
CA LEU A 54 27.42 -7.74 -32.31
C LEU A 54 26.95 -6.46 -33.01
N ARG A 55 27.78 -5.93 -33.94
CA ARG A 55 27.44 -4.72 -34.71
C ARG A 55 26.22 -4.93 -35.60
N MET A 56 26.15 -6.03 -36.31
CA MET A 56 25.02 -6.34 -37.16
C MET A 56 23.73 -6.60 -36.40
N ARG A 57 23.80 -7.17 -35.22
CA ARG A 57 22.62 -7.28 -34.34
C ARG A 57 22.15 -5.92 -33.84
N ALA A 58 23.08 -5.00 -33.55
CA ALA A 58 22.73 -3.63 -33.15
C ALA A 58 22.09 -2.84 -34.30
N GLU A 59 22.62 -3.04 -35.56
CA GLU A 59 22.06 -2.38 -36.74
C GLU A 59 20.76 -3.03 -37.26
N LEU A 60 20.58 -4.33 -37.07
CA LEU A 60 19.44 -5.11 -37.55
C LEU A 60 18.39 -5.40 -36.46
N SER A 61 18.69 -5.12 -35.20
CA SER A 61 17.65 -5.05 -34.21
C SER A 61 16.89 -3.74 -34.45
N PRO A 62 15.72 -3.79 -35.10
CA PRO A 62 14.87 -2.62 -35.10
C PRO A 62 14.70 -2.23 -33.65
N SER A 63 14.76 -0.94 -33.34
CA SER A 63 14.37 -0.48 -32.03
C SER A 63 12.99 -1.08 -31.73
N VAL A 64 12.70 -1.42 -30.49
CA VAL A 64 11.39 -1.94 -30.11
C VAL A 64 10.28 -1.07 -30.70
N GLU A 65 10.54 0.22 -30.83
CA GLU A 65 9.67 1.22 -31.46
C GLU A 65 9.43 0.96 -32.96
N ASN A 66 10.45 0.55 -33.72
CA ASN A 66 10.28 0.20 -35.13
C ASN A 66 9.52 -1.12 -35.32
N LEU A 67 9.73 -2.11 -34.42
CA LEU A 67 8.95 -3.34 -34.42
C LEU A 67 7.48 -3.09 -34.06
N ILE A 68 7.20 -2.19 -33.12
CA ILE A 68 5.84 -1.78 -32.77
C ILE A 68 5.19 -1.04 -33.96
N ARG A 69 5.90 -0.17 -34.66
CA ARG A 69 5.40 0.50 -35.88
C ARG A 69 5.13 -0.51 -37.01
N GLU A 70 6.02 -1.44 -37.24
CA GLU A 70 5.89 -2.46 -38.30
C GLU A 70 4.78 -3.48 -38.02
N SER A 71 4.47 -3.74 -36.72
CA SER A 71 3.38 -4.61 -36.34
C SER A 71 1.99 -3.93 -36.35
N GLY A 72 1.93 -2.67 -36.85
CA GLY A 72 0.66 -1.91 -36.87
C GLY A 72 0.20 -1.42 -35.50
N GLY A 73 1.08 -1.56 -34.50
CA GLY A 73 0.87 -0.93 -33.20
C GLY A 73 0.93 0.59 -33.37
N VAL A 74 -0.17 1.27 -33.17
CA VAL A 74 -0.19 2.72 -33.09
C VAL A 74 0.61 3.05 -31.82
N ILE A 75 1.87 3.48 -32.01
CA ILE A 75 2.48 4.35 -31.01
C ILE A 75 1.67 5.64 -31.16
N GLY A 76 0.56 5.74 -30.43
CA GLY A 76 -0.16 6.99 -30.31
C GLY A 76 0.87 8.05 -29.95
N GLU A 77 0.69 9.28 -30.41
CA GLU A 77 1.51 10.41 -29.99
C GLU A 77 1.89 10.18 -28.54
N ALA A 78 3.18 10.18 -28.24
CA ALA A 78 3.72 9.77 -26.94
C ALA A 78 3.23 10.75 -25.86
N LYS A 79 1.98 10.55 -25.45
CA LYS A 79 1.33 11.41 -24.45
C LYS A 79 2.04 11.26 -23.12
N PRO A 80 2.25 12.36 -22.41
CA PRO A 80 2.78 12.31 -21.07
C PRO A 80 2.00 11.35 -20.17
N PHE A 81 2.69 10.58 -19.34
CA PHE A 81 2.03 9.63 -18.44
C PHE A 81 0.99 10.30 -17.54
N ALA A 82 1.21 11.56 -17.19
CA ALA A 82 0.27 12.38 -16.40
C ALA A 82 -1.16 12.38 -16.96
N GLU A 83 -1.32 12.33 -18.28
CA GLU A 83 -2.65 12.35 -18.94
C GLU A 83 -3.41 11.03 -18.75
N HIS A 84 -2.69 9.91 -18.59
CA HIS A 84 -3.27 8.59 -18.42
C HIS A 84 -3.64 8.25 -16.97
N VAL A 85 -3.07 8.96 -15.98
CA VAL A 85 -3.21 8.63 -14.55
C VAL A 85 -4.66 8.60 -14.10
N ASP A 86 -5.51 9.53 -14.53
CA ASP A 86 -6.91 9.59 -14.11
C ASP A 86 -7.71 8.40 -14.65
N HIS A 87 -7.48 8.03 -15.91
CA HIS A 87 -8.10 6.85 -16.52
C HIS A 87 -7.69 5.57 -15.79
N ILE A 88 -6.38 5.37 -15.56
CA ILE A 88 -5.85 4.23 -14.83
C ILE A 88 -6.43 4.18 -13.40
N MET A 89 -6.49 5.32 -12.72
CA MET A 89 -7.06 5.40 -11.37
C MET A 89 -8.55 5.01 -11.35
N THR A 90 -9.32 5.38 -12.37
CA THR A 90 -10.71 4.97 -12.49
C THR A 90 -10.82 3.44 -12.56
N ARG A 91 -10.02 2.80 -13.42
CA ARG A 91 -9.96 1.34 -13.53
C ARG A 91 -9.57 0.66 -12.21
N ILE A 92 -8.52 1.14 -11.56
CA ILE A 92 -8.09 0.60 -10.25
C ILE A 92 -9.22 0.68 -9.23
N ILE A 93 -9.98 1.78 -9.21
CA ILE A 93 -11.08 1.99 -8.26
C ILE A 93 -12.23 1.03 -8.55
N GLU A 94 -12.58 0.82 -9.81
CA GLU A 94 -13.64 -0.10 -10.24
C GLU A 94 -13.32 -1.55 -9.88
N ASP A 95 -12.08 -1.99 -10.14
CA ASP A 95 -11.65 -3.36 -9.92
C ASP A 95 -11.46 -3.68 -8.43
N GLU A 96 -10.77 -2.81 -7.69
CA GLU A 96 -10.37 -3.10 -6.31
C GLU A 96 -11.36 -2.61 -5.25
N ARG A 97 -12.24 -1.66 -5.61
CA ARG A 97 -13.23 -1.07 -4.70
C ARG A 97 -12.65 -0.73 -3.32
N PRO A 98 -11.62 0.14 -3.26
CA PRO A 98 -10.92 0.45 -2.03
C PRO A 98 -11.83 1.11 -1.00
N SER A 99 -11.44 1.07 0.28
CA SER A 99 -12.08 1.87 1.32
C SER A 99 -11.86 3.37 1.05
N GLN A 100 -12.75 4.23 1.58
CA GLN A 100 -12.67 5.68 1.37
C GLN A 100 -11.32 6.26 1.80
N SER A 101 -10.77 5.81 2.94
CA SER A 101 -9.45 6.28 3.41
C SER A 101 -8.31 5.87 2.49
N THR A 102 -8.38 4.66 1.92
CA THR A 102 -7.40 4.18 0.93
C THR A 102 -7.52 4.98 -0.36
N LEU A 103 -8.74 5.28 -0.79
CA LEU A 103 -9.02 6.08 -1.97
C LEU A 103 -8.47 7.51 -1.83
N ASP A 104 -8.67 8.13 -0.67
CA ASP A 104 -8.16 9.48 -0.39
C ASP A 104 -6.60 9.50 -0.42
N ASP A 105 -5.95 8.48 0.14
CA ASP A 105 -4.49 8.31 0.05
C ASP A 105 -4.02 8.14 -1.41
N TRP A 106 -4.69 7.28 -2.19
CA TRP A 106 -4.34 7.05 -3.59
C TRP A 106 -4.56 8.27 -4.48
N LYS A 107 -5.63 9.03 -4.26
CA LYS A 107 -5.86 10.29 -4.98
C LYS A 107 -4.74 11.30 -4.74
N ASN A 108 -4.29 11.44 -3.48
CA ASN A 108 -3.18 12.31 -3.16
C ASN A 108 -1.86 11.84 -3.80
N ASP A 109 -1.63 10.52 -3.87
CA ASP A 109 -0.47 9.96 -4.52
C ASP A 109 -0.54 10.12 -6.05
N ALA A 110 -1.70 9.92 -6.65
CA ALA A 110 -1.93 10.13 -8.07
C ALA A 110 -1.65 11.59 -8.49
N LEU A 111 -2.07 12.57 -7.68
CA LEU A 111 -1.75 13.99 -7.93
C LEU A 111 -0.24 14.25 -7.96
N ARG A 112 0.53 13.63 -7.05
CA ARG A 112 2.00 13.76 -7.04
C ARG A 112 2.63 13.07 -8.25
N VAL A 113 2.11 11.91 -8.64
CA VAL A 113 2.55 11.19 -9.85
C VAL A 113 2.29 12.03 -11.09
N LYS A 114 1.10 12.61 -11.24
CA LYS A 114 0.78 13.54 -12.34
C LYS A 114 1.77 14.72 -12.40
N ALA A 115 2.01 15.35 -11.25
CA ALA A 115 2.93 16.48 -11.16
C ALA A 115 4.39 16.12 -11.49
N PHE A 116 4.79 14.86 -11.28
CA PHE A 116 6.15 14.42 -11.57
C PHE A 116 6.34 13.99 -13.04
N PHE A 117 5.38 13.28 -13.61
CA PHE A 117 5.45 12.70 -14.96
C PHE A 117 4.75 13.56 -16.02
N VAL A 118 4.70 14.88 -15.82
CA VAL A 118 4.05 15.84 -16.75
C VAL A 118 4.62 15.78 -18.17
N ASN A 119 5.94 15.56 -18.28
CA ASN A 119 6.64 15.60 -19.58
C ASN A 119 7.29 14.25 -19.94
N VAL A 120 6.97 13.18 -19.22
CA VAL A 120 7.57 11.86 -19.44
C VAL A 120 6.52 10.95 -20.07
N PRO A 121 6.72 10.48 -21.31
CA PRO A 121 5.85 9.48 -21.92
C PRO A 121 5.84 8.19 -21.10
N ALA A 122 4.72 7.47 -21.14
CA ALA A 122 4.57 6.22 -20.38
C ALA A 122 5.64 5.18 -20.78
N CYS A 123 5.95 5.06 -22.08
CA CYS A 123 6.93 4.12 -22.60
C CYS A 123 8.38 4.41 -22.16
N ASP A 124 8.68 5.66 -21.78
CA ASP A 124 10.02 6.10 -21.42
C ASP A 124 10.27 6.06 -19.89
N ILE A 125 9.28 5.61 -19.12
CA ILE A 125 9.43 5.52 -17.67
C ILE A 125 10.32 4.34 -17.31
N GLU A 126 11.47 4.64 -16.70
CA GLU A 126 12.46 3.68 -16.24
C GLU A 126 12.56 3.63 -14.70
N LEU A 127 13.34 2.67 -14.18
CA LEU A 127 13.62 2.54 -12.75
C LEU A 127 14.26 3.80 -12.16
N GLU A 128 15.04 4.55 -12.94
CA GLU A 128 15.64 5.81 -12.51
C GLU A 128 14.58 6.86 -12.17
N HIS A 129 13.54 6.96 -12.97
CA HIS A 129 12.40 7.85 -12.73
C HIS A 129 11.68 7.50 -11.42
N VAL A 130 11.49 6.18 -11.14
CA VAL A 130 10.92 5.71 -9.86
C VAL A 130 11.79 6.12 -8.68
N ASN A 131 13.12 5.97 -8.80
CA ASN A 131 14.07 6.38 -7.77
C ASN A 131 14.02 7.88 -7.52
N THR A 132 14.03 8.67 -8.57
CA THR A 132 13.97 10.13 -8.52
C THR A 132 12.66 10.63 -7.91
N TYR A 133 11.52 10.02 -8.27
CA TYR A 133 10.23 10.31 -7.65
C TYR A 133 10.24 10.07 -6.14
N ILE A 134 10.70 8.90 -5.71
CA ILE A 134 10.76 8.57 -4.27
C ILE A 134 11.71 9.51 -3.54
N ASN A 135 12.85 9.84 -4.11
CA ASN A 135 13.81 10.76 -3.51
C ASN A 135 13.27 12.20 -3.45
N LYS A 136 12.55 12.66 -4.47
CA LYS A 136 11.99 14.02 -4.51
C LYS A 136 10.90 14.24 -3.47
N TYR A 137 9.96 13.28 -3.34
CA TYR A 137 8.76 13.50 -2.51
C TYR A 137 8.79 12.79 -1.16
N HIS A 138 9.65 11.80 -0.98
CA HIS A 138 9.61 10.91 0.18
C HIS A 138 10.98 10.59 0.80
N ALA A 139 12.02 11.39 0.51
CA ALA A 139 13.37 11.14 1.02
C ALA A 139 13.42 11.08 2.56
N SER A 140 12.74 12.00 3.24
CA SER A 140 12.69 12.08 4.71
C SER A 140 11.62 11.16 5.35
N ALA A 141 10.80 10.47 4.53
CA ALA A 141 9.75 9.61 5.06
C ALA A 141 10.32 8.28 5.59
N SER A 142 9.63 7.67 6.56
CA SER A 142 10.00 6.35 7.08
C SER A 142 10.00 5.28 5.99
N ALA A 143 10.78 4.20 6.19
CA ALA A 143 10.84 3.06 5.26
C ALA A 143 9.44 2.49 4.93
N ASN A 144 8.56 2.40 5.93
CA ASN A 144 7.16 1.96 5.74
C ASN A 144 6.39 2.85 4.77
N VAL A 145 6.51 4.17 4.92
CA VAL A 145 5.83 5.14 4.03
C VAL A 145 6.40 5.02 2.62
N GLN A 146 7.73 5.00 2.47
CA GLN A 146 8.36 4.85 1.15
C GLN A 146 7.94 3.55 0.46
N ASN A 147 7.92 2.42 1.19
CA ASN A 147 7.48 1.14 0.65
C ASN A 147 6.02 1.17 0.20
N ARG A 148 5.12 1.85 0.94
CA ARG A 148 3.72 2.06 0.51
C ARG A 148 3.64 2.84 -0.80
N LYS A 149 4.48 3.90 -0.97
CA LYS A 149 4.52 4.67 -2.22
C LYS A 149 5.07 3.86 -3.39
N VAL A 150 6.10 3.05 -3.17
CA VAL A 150 6.58 2.10 -4.18
C VAL A 150 5.51 1.08 -4.55
N SER A 151 4.75 0.56 -3.57
CA SER A 151 3.63 -0.37 -3.82
C SER A 151 2.53 0.29 -4.65
N PHE A 152 2.22 1.56 -4.40
CA PHE A 152 1.27 2.33 -5.21
C PHE A 152 1.78 2.50 -6.66
N LEU A 153 3.05 2.87 -6.87
CA LEU A 153 3.63 2.95 -8.22
C LEU A 153 3.62 1.60 -8.94
N LYS A 154 3.96 0.51 -8.24
CA LYS A 154 3.87 -0.85 -8.82
C LYS A 154 2.46 -1.14 -9.32
N LYS A 155 1.44 -0.82 -8.55
CA LYS A 155 0.04 -0.98 -8.93
C LYS A 155 -0.30 -0.12 -10.15
N LEU A 156 -0.04 1.17 -10.08
CA LEU A 156 -0.38 2.12 -11.14
C LEU A 156 0.26 1.72 -12.48
N PHE A 157 1.55 1.36 -12.47
CA PHE A 157 2.25 0.93 -13.67
C PHE A 157 1.84 -0.47 -14.15
N SER A 158 1.36 -1.37 -13.27
CA SER A 158 0.80 -2.64 -13.74
C SER A 158 -0.46 -2.41 -14.57
N TYR A 159 -1.34 -1.53 -14.15
CA TYR A 159 -2.51 -1.14 -14.95
C TYR A 159 -2.10 -0.40 -16.23
N ALA A 160 -1.03 0.39 -16.21
CA ALA A 160 -0.50 1.01 -17.42
C ALA A 160 0.03 -0.01 -18.44
N VAL A 161 0.62 -1.13 -17.97
CA VAL A 161 1.01 -2.26 -18.83
C VAL A 161 -0.23 -2.95 -19.40
N ASP A 162 -1.26 -3.19 -18.59
CA ASP A 162 -2.53 -3.79 -19.04
C ASP A 162 -3.23 -2.94 -20.11
N GLU A 163 -3.08 -1.61 -20.03
CA GLU A 163 -3.58 -0.65 -21.04
C GLU A 163 -2.63 -0.49 -22.23
N SER A 164 -1.58 -1.29 -22.30
CA SER A 164 -0.56 -1.21 -23.37
C SER A 164 0.15 0.15 -23.51
N LEU A 165 0.16 0.94 -22.42
CA LEU A 165 0.87 2.23 -22.36
C LEU A 165 2.36 2.03 -22.06
N MET A 166 2.74 0.89 -21.46
CA MET A 166 4.08 0.51 -21.08
C MET A 166 4.31 -0.97 -21.45
N LEU A 167 5.54 -1.30 -21.86
CA LEU A 167 5.91 -2.70 -22.13
C LEU A 167 6.21 -3.49 -20.84
N ASP A 168 6.74 -2.84 -19.84
CA ASP A 168 7.21 -3.42 -18.59
C ASP A 168 6.94 -2.44 -17.43
N ASN A 169 6.75 -2.98 -16.23
CA ASN A 169 6.56 -2.18 -15.04
C ASN A 169 7.91 -1.94 -14.32
N PRO A 170 8.53 -0.77 -14.48
CA PRO A 170 9.86 -0.51 -13.91
C PRO A 170 9.86 -0.48 -12.38
N ALA A 171 8.72 -0.19 -11.75
CA ALA A 171 8.62 -0.16 -10.29
C ALA A 171 8.77 -1.54 -9.63
N ILE A 172 8.54 -2.65 -10.37
CA ILE A 172 8.72 -4.01 -9.83
C ILE A 172 10.19 -4.24 -9.45
N ARG A 173 11.13 -3.70 -10.23
CA ARG A 173 12.58 -3.81 -10.00
C ARG A 173 13.06 -2.99 -8.79
N LYS A 174 12.25 -2.07 -8.28
CA LYS A 174 12.58 -1.27 -7.10
C LYS A 174 12.60 -2.14 -5.85
N LYS A 175 13.77 -2.25 -5.20
CA LYS A 175 13.91 -2.93 -3.91
C LYS A 175 13.17 -2.16 -2.82
N MET A 176 12.39 -2.89 -2.04
CA MET A 176 11.76 -2.36 -0.82
C MET A 176 12.82 -2.12 0.24
N ARG A 177 12.67 -1.04 1.01
CA ARG A 177 13.53 -0.79 2.18
C ARG A 177 13.17 -1.75 3.31
N ARG A 178 14.18 -2.19 4.05
CA ARG A 178 13.93 -2.91 5.30
C ARG A 178 13.17 -1.98 6.24
N THR A 179 12.06 -2.46 6.75
CA THR A 179 11.28 -1.72 7.74
C THR A 179 11.81 -2.03 9.12
N ASP A 180 11.95 -1.00 9.94
CA ASP A 180 12.28 -1.20 11.34
C ASP A 180 11.17 -1.97 12.04
N GLU A 181 11.53 -2.75 13.05
CA GLU A 181 10.56 -3.40 13.92
C GLU A 181 9.66 -2.35 14.59
N LYS A 182 8.45 -2.76 14.99
CA LYS A 182 7.55 -1.88 15.73
C LYS A 182 8.21 -1.50 17.05
N LYS A 183 8.64 -0.26 17.16
CA LYS A 183 9.30 0.25 18.38
C LYS A 183 8.30 0.50 19.51
N ARG A 184 7.02 0.71 19.17
CA ARG A 184 5.99 1.06 20.15
C ARG A 184 5.83 -0.02 21.20
N ARG A 185 6.06 0.36 22.46
CA ARG A 185 5.97 -0.53 23.61
C ARG A 185 4.52 -0.75 24.04
N ARG A 186 4.26 -1.89 24.65
CA ARG A 186 2.97 -2.17 25.27
C ARG A 186 2.83 -1.35 26.56
N LEU A 187 1.60 -0.95 26.87
CA LEU A 187 1.28 -0.31 28.13
C LEU A 187 1.35 -1.35 29.25
N SER A 188 2.06 -1.05 30.34
CA SER A 188 2.04 -1.89 31.55
C SER A 188 0.73 -1.69 32.33
N LEU A 189 0.37 -2.66 33.16
CA LEU A 189 -0.82 -2.57 34.00
C LEU A 189 -0.75 -1.37 34.94
N GLU A 190 0.41 -1.13 35.53
CA GLU A 190 0.63 0.01 36.46
C GLU A 190 0.41 1.35 35.74
N HIS A 191 0.97 1.51 34.54
CA HIS A 191 0.77 2.72 33.72
C HIS A 191 -0.70 2.85 33.27
N PHE A 192 -1.37 1.73 32.94
CA PHE A 192 -2.80 1.76 32.62
C PHE A 192 -3.63 2.27 33.82
N ILE A 193 -3.39 1.75 35.01
CA ILE A 193 -4.09 2.17 36.24
C ILE A 193 -3.84 3.66 36.51
N ALA A 194 -2.59 4.11 36.44
CA ALA A 194 -2.23 5.50 36.69
C ALA A 194 -2.91 6.47 35.71
N ILE A 195 -2.86 6.14 34.41
CA ILE A 195 -3.51 6.94 33.35
C ILE A 195 -5.03 6.95 33.58
N ARG A 196 -5.63 5.80 33.86
CA ARG A 196 -7.06 5.66 34.11
C ARG A 196 -7.51 6.51 35.29
N GLN A 197 -6.77 6.54 36.39
CA GLN A 197 -7.07 7.35 37.57
C GLN A 197 -7.03 8.86 37.27
N ALA A 198 -6.07 9.30 36.48
CA ALA A 198 -5.91 10.71 36.10
C ALA A 198 -6.80 11.14 34.90
N ALA A 199 -7.42 10.17 34.23
CA ALA A 199 -8.24 10.42 33.03
C ALA A 199 -9.59 11.09 33.39
N ALA A 200 -10.04 11.95 32.45
CA ALA A 200 -11.41 12.46 32.50
C ALA A 200 -12.44 11.30 32.45
N PRO A 201 -13.65 11.44 33.06
CA PRO A 201 -14.63 10.35 33.13
C PRO A 201 -14.89 9.63 31.79
N TRP A 202 -15.15 10.37 30.74
CA TRP A 202 -15.39 9.81 29.39
C TRP A 202 -14.20 9.05 28.83
N LEU A 203 -12.95 9.49 29.14
CA LEU A 203 -11.75 8.79 28.71
C LEU A 203 -11.52 7.51 29.50
N ARG A 204 -11.84 7.54 30.80
CA ARG A 204 -11.82 6.35 31.66
C ARG A 204 -12.79 5.29 31.15
N THR A 205 -14.04 5.67 30.85
CA THR A 205 -15.02 4.79 30.21
C THR A 205 -14.51 4.19 28.90
N ALA A 206 -13.86 5.01 28.04
CA ALA A 206 -13.30 4.51 26.80
C ALA A 206 -12.16 3.50 27.03
N MET A 207 -11.30 3.73 28.03
CA MET A 207 -10.22 2.80 28.40
C MET A 207 -10.78 1.47 28.91
N ASP A 208 -11.80 1.52 29.78
CA ASP A 208 -12.44 0.33 30.33
C ASP A 208 -13.17 -0.48 29.26
N LEU A 209 -13.89 0.18 28.35
CA LEU A 209 -14.53 -0.47 27.20
C LEU A 209 -13.50 -1.12 26.27
N ALA A 210 -12.39 -0.43 25.99
CA ALA A 210 -11.34 -0.99 25.15
C ALA A 210 -10.70 -2.22 25.78
N LEU A 211 -10.51 -2.22 27.10
CA LEU A 211 -9.97 -3.36 27.85
C LEU A 211 -10.93 -4.56 27.81
N GLN A 212 -12.22 -4.33 28.08
CA GLN A 212 -13.23 -5.39 28.14
C GLN A 212 -13.58 -5.97 26.76
N THR A 213 -13.59 -5.14 25.72
CA THR A 213 -14.02 -5.55 24.39
C THR A 213 -12.87 -5.85 23.43
N THR A 214 -11.64 -5.47 23.77
CA THR A 214 -10.45 -5.55 22.89
C THR A 214 -10.61 -4.81 21.56
N HIS A 215 -11.53 -3.83 21.49
CA HIS A 215 -11.81 -3.07 20.28
C HIS A 215 -11.00 -1.77 20.23
N ALA A 216 -10.73 -1.32 19.00
CA ALA A 216 -9.97 -0.11 18.76
C ALA A 216 -10.82 1.15 18.99
N ARG A 217 -10.13 2.29 19.04
CA ARG A 217 -10.72 3.62 19.32
C ARG A 217 -11.94 3.97 18.47
N LEU A 218 -11.98 3.52 17.20
CA LEU A 218 -13.08 3.84 16.29
C LEU A 218 -14.37 3.13 16.73
N GLU A 219 -14.28 1.85 17.02
CA GLU A 219 -15.41 1.04 17.45
C GLU A 219 -15.89 1.52 18.83
N VAL A 220 -14.95 1.71 19.78
CA VAL A 220 -15.25 2.18 21.14
C VAL A 220 -15.99 3.53 21.13
N SER A 221 -15.56 4.47 20.28
CA SER A 221 -16.21 5.79 20.16
C SER A 221 -17.63 5.76 19.58
N ARG A 222 -18.03 4.63 18.99
CA ARG A 222 -19.32 4.45 18.33
C ARG A 222 -20.32 3.63 19.13
N ILE A 223 -19.95 3.08 20.26
CA ILE A 223 -20.84 2.28 21.10
C ILE A 223 -21.99 3.17 21.61
N ARG A 224 -23.22 2.76 21.28
CA ARG A 224 -24.45 3.40 21.74
C ARG A 224 -25.02 2.67 22.97
N TYR A 225 -25.68 3.42 23.86
CA TYR A 225 -26.36 2.86 24.99
C TYR A 225 -27.44 1.84 24.63
N SER A 226 -28.14 2.08 23.52
CA SER A 226 -29.13 1.15 23.00
C SER A 226 -29.23 1.27 21.48
N ILE A 227 -29.46 0.13 20.84
CA ILE A 227 -29.84 0.00 19.43
C ILE A 227 -31.03 -0.95 19.32
N ARG A 228 -31.86 -0.80 18.31
CA ARG A 228 -33.00 -1.70 18.08
C ARG A 228 -32.55 -3.05 17.52
N GLU A 229 -31.67 -3.03 16.56
CA GLU A 229 -31.16 -4.20 15.84
C GLU A 229 -29.72 -3.95 15.37
N PRO A 230 -28.91 -4.99 15.20
CA PRO A 230 -27.59 -4.88 14.61
C PRO A 230 -27.69 -4.42 13.14
N LYS A 231 -26.86 -3.42 12.78
CA LYS A 231 -26.74 -2.89 11.39
C LYS A 231 -25.29 -2.54 11.09
N ASP A 232 -24.97 -2.58 9.81
CA ASP A 232 -23.67 -2.15 9.32
C ASP A 232 -23.31 -0.73 9.74
N GLY A 233 -22.11 -0.55 10.25
CA GLY A 233 -21.61 0.73 10.74
C GLY A 233 -22.15 1.18 12.11
N ILE A 234 -23.07 0.43 12.71
CA ILE A 234 -23.65 0.74 14.02
C ILE A 234 -23.07 -0.19 15.09
N CYS A 235 -22.62 0.41 16.20
CA CYS A 235 -22.20 -0.30 17.40
C CYS A 235 -23.12 0.09 18.55
N GLY A 236 -23.53 -0.87 19.38
CA GLY A 236 -24.38 -0.56 20.53
C GLY A 236 -24.98 -1.78 21.20
N CYS A 237 -25.71 -1.52 22.28
CA CYS A 237 -26.26 -2.54 23.15
C CYS A 237 -27.72 -2.87 22.77
N VAL A 238 -28.03 -4.14 22.72
CA VAL A 238 -29.42 -4.67 22.74
C VAL A 238 -29.63 -5.28 24.10
N TRP A 239 -30.51 -4.68 24.89
CA TRP A 239 -30.77 -5.09 26.25
C TRP A 239 -31.89 -6.14 26.32
N PHE A 240 -31.75 -7.11 27.19
CA PHE A 240 -32.81 -8.07 27.49
C PHE A 240 -33.81 -7.46 28.46
N GLU A 241 -35.06 -7.84 28.39
CA GLU A 241 -36.10 -7.42 29.36
C GLU A 241 -35.79 -7.94 30.75
N GLN A 242 -35.27 -9.16 30.85
CA GLN A 242 -34.80 -9.77 32.07
C GLN A 242 -33.43 -10.41 31.87
N PRO A 243 -32.51 -10.28 32.87
CA PRO A 243 -31.20 -10.92 32.80
C PRO A 243 -31.31 -12.45 32.66
N GLN A 244 -30.50 -13.04 31.83
CA GLN A 244 -30.42 -14.49 31.64
C GLN A 244 -29.02 -14.96 32.02
N ASN A 245 -28.92 -15.80 33.05
CA ASN A 245 -27.66 -16.37 33.55
C ASN A 245 -26.54 -15.30 33.79
N GLY A 246 -26.90 -14.15 34.33
CA GLY A 246 -25.95 -13.06 34.58
C GLY A 246 -25.58 -12.21 33.35
N ILE A 247 -26.25 -12.42 32.21
CA ILE A 247 -26.12 -11.66 31.01
C ILE A 247 -27.32 -10.72 30.87
N TYR A 248 -27.06 -9.42 30.69
CA TYR A 248 -28.06 -8.36 30.66
C TYR A 248 -28.48 -7.94 29.26
N GLY A 249 -27.70 -8.36 28.24
CA GLY A 249 -27.91 -8.01 26.83
C GLY A 249 -26.75 -8.42 25.99
N THR A 250 -26.72 -7.92 24.76
CA THR A 250 -25.62 -8.16 23.80
C THR A 250 -25.11 -6.83 23.26
N LEU A 251 -23.80 -6.62 23.33
CA LEU A 251 -23.12 -5.52 22.66
C LEU A 251 -22.74 -5.97 21.25
N TYR A 252 -23.32 -5.32 20.26
CA TYR A 252 -23.00 -5.54 18.85
C TYR A 252 -21.98 -4.50 18.37
N ILE A 253 -20.93 -4.98 17.72
CA ILE A 253 -19.87 -4.13 17.17
C ILE A 253 -19.65 -4.54 15.71
N HIS A 254 -19.72 -3.55 14.81
CA HIS A 254 -19.34 -3.74 13.41
C HIS A 254 -17.95 -3.15 13.17
N ARG A 255 -16.97 -4.02 12.93
CA ARG A 255 -15.56 -3.65 12.73
C ARG A 255 -15.34 -3.06 11.34
N GLN A 256 -15.10 -1.76 11.27
CA GLN A 256 -15.01 -1.05 10.00
C GLN A 256 -13.81 -1.47 9.14
N LYS A 257 -12.68 -1.81 9.75
CA LYS A 257 -11.47 -2.22 9.02
C LYS A 257 -11.67 -3.49 8.17
N VAL A 258 -12.60 -4.34 8.55
CA VAL A 258 -12.89 -5.64 7.90
C VAL A 258 -14.35 -5.75 7.48
N GLN A 259 -15.04 -4.64 7.25
CA GLN A 259 -16.49 -4.56 7.02
C GLN A 259 -17.02 -5.45 5.89
N LYS A 260 -16.18 -5.80 4.92
CA LYS A 260 -16.55 -6.69 3.81
C LYS A 260 -16.52 -8.19 4.17
N LYS A 261 -16.09 -8.54 5.38
CA LYS A 261 -16.00 -9.93 5.84
C LYS A 261 -17.13 -10.20 6.84
N GLU A 262 -17.70 -11.40 6.81
CA GLU A 262 -18.72 -11.86 7.76
C GLU A 262 -18.24 -11.71 9.21
N ALA A 263 -16.96 -12.01 9.50
CA ALA A 263 -16.33 -11.83 10.80
C ALA A 263 -16.19 -10.36 11.25
N SER A 264 -16.74 -9.38 10.51
CA SER A 264 -16.79 -7.97 10.92
C SER A 264 -17.81 -7.69 12.01
N HIS A 265 -18.86 -8.51 12.11
CA HIS A 265 -19.88 -8.42 13.13
C HIS A 265 -19.46 -9.23 14.34
N VAL A 266 -19.34 -8.55 15.48
CA VAL A 266 -18.97 -9.16 16.75
C VAL A 266 -20.11 -8.93 17.73
N ALA A 267 -20.58 -10.00 18.38
CA ALA A 267 -21.57 -9.98 19.43
C ALA A 267 -20.88 -10.35 20.75
N ILE A 268 -20.92 -9.45 21.73
CA ILE A 268 -20.31 -9.62 23.06
C ILE A 268 -21.41 -9.67 24.08
N PRO A 269 -21.54 -10.72 24.89
CA PRO A 269 -22.51 -10.75 25.99
C PRO A 269 -22.17 -9.67 27.02
N ILE A 270 -23.18 -8.94 27.45
CA ILE A 270 -23.04 -7.90 28.48
C ILE A 270 -23.21 -8.56 29.87
N GLY A 271 -22.07 -8.95 30.43
CA GLY A 271 -22.02 -9.40 31.83
C GLY A 271 -22.02 -8.21 32.82
N GLU A 272 -21.92 -8.53 34.10
CA GLU A 272 -22.02 -7.55 35.18
C GLU A 272 -20.97 -6.41 35.08
N GLU A 273 -19.71 -6.75 34.79
CA GLU A 273 -18.64 -5.76 34.69
C GLU A 273 -18.84 -4.79 33.53
N LEU A 274 -19.17 -5.32 32.34
CA LEU A 274 -19.42 -4.48 31.16
C LEU A 274 -20.67 -3.62 31.37
N LYS A 275 -21.72 -4.18 32.00
CA LYS A 275 -22.91 -3.43 32.36
C LYS A 275 -22.56 -2.28 33.30
N ARG A 276 -21.78 -2.54 34.37
CA ARG A 276 -21.31 -1.52 35.31
C ARG A 276 -20.59 -0.38 34.60
N ILE A 277 -19.64 -0.68 33.72
CA ILE A 277 -18.92 0.34 32.94
C ILE A 277 -19.88 1.21 32.11
N ILE A 278 -20.88 0.59 31.48
CA ILE A 278 -21.89 1.32 30.68
C ILE A 278 -22.80 2.18 31.58
N ASP A 279 -23.24 1.66 32.72
CA ASP A 279 -24.11 2.39 33.65
C ASP A 279 -23.36 3.54 34.33
N ASP A 280 -22.14 3.33 34.80
CA ASP A 280 -21.26 4.35 35.38
C ASP A 280 -20.91 5.49 34.42
N SER A 281 -21.03 5.26 33.15
CA SER A 281 -20.80 6.29 32.11
C SER A 281 -21.98 7.25 31.97
N ARG A 282 -23.14 6.94 32.52
CA ARG A 282 -24.33 7.81 32.46
C ARG A 282 -24.15 9.02 33.35
N ASP A 283 -24.35 10.17 32.78
CA ASP A 283 -24.29 11.46 33.45
C ASP A 283 -25.48 12.34 33.00
N ASN A 284 -25.45 13.63 33.33
CA ASN A 284 -26.48 14.59 32.96
C ASN A 284 -26.43 15.04 31.49
N VAL A 285 -25.57 14.46 30.66
CA VAL A 285 -25.43 14.79 29.25
C VAL A 285 -26.33 13.89 28.41
N ALA A 286 -27.30 14.47 27.70
CA ALA A 286 -28.12 13.73 26.75
C ALA A 286 -27.30 13.27 25.54
N SER A 287 -26.85 12.02 25.57
CA SER A 287 -26.05 11.42 24.54
C SER A 287 -26.52 10.00 24.21
N PRO A 288 -26.58 9.61 22.93
CA PRO A 288 -26.83 8.22 22.58
C PRO A 288 -25.59 7.34 22.73
N PHE A 289 -24.39 7.92 22.91
CA PHE A 289 -23.10 7.21 22.95
C PHE A 289 -22.63 6.98 24.39
N VAL A 290 -22.06 5.81 24.64
CA VAL A 290 -21.46 5.46 25.94
C VAL A 290 -20.23 6.33 26.22
N VAL A 291 -19.37 6.51 25.18
CA VAL A 291 -18.23 7.43 25.27
C VAL A 291 -18.65 8.78 24.72
N HIS A 292 -18.96 9.72 25.62
CA HIS A 292 -19.48 11.03 25.25
C HIS A 292 -18.92 12.15 26.13
N ARG A 293 -18.98 13.38 25.62
CA ARG A 293 -18.63 14.61 26.32
C ARG A 293 -19.33 15.82 25.70
N ILE A 294 -19.50 16.88 26.43
CA ILE A 294 -19.85 18.18 25.86
C ILE A 294 -18.56 18.82 25.31
N PRO A 295 -18.46 19.17 24.01
CA PRO A 295 -17.30 19.84 23.47
C PRO A 295 -17.20 21.27 24.00
N GLU A 296 -16.02 21.69 24.44
CA GLU A 296 -15.76 23.05 24.93
C GLU A 296 -15.86 24.14 23.85
N ARG A 297 -15.67 23.75 22.60
CA ARG A 297 -15.76 24.63 21.42
C ARG A 297 -16.55 23.94 20.32
N GLN A 298 -17.32 24.72 19.55
CA GLN A 298 -17.91 24.22 18.30
C GLN A 298 -16.79 23.98 17.28
N VAL A 299 -16.31 22.75 17.17
CA VAL A 299 -15.32 22.34 16.19
C VAL A 299 -16.04 21.77 14.99
N LYS A 300 -15.53 22.08 13.76
CA LYS A 300 -16.00 21.44 12.52
C LYS A 300 -15.99 19.92 12.73
N ARG A 301 -17.14 19.29 12.56
CA ARG A 301 -17.29 17.85 12.82
C ARG A 301 -16.39 17.03 11.90
N SER A 302 -15.66 16.07 12.47
CA SER A 302 -15.02 15.02 11.69
C SER A 302 -16.09 14.20 10.96
N LYS A 303 -15.79 13.71 9.75
CA LYS A 303 -16.68 12.79 9.00
C LYS A 303 -17.07 11.53 9.80
N GLU A 304 -16.28 11.19 10.81
CA GLU A 304 -16.46 10.02 11.66
C GLU A 304 -17.40 10.26 12.85
N VAL A 305 -17.84 11.50 13.09
CA VAL A 305 -18.68 11.92 14.22
C VAL A 305 -20.08 12.22 13.73
N SER A 306 -21.07 11.49 14.24
CA SER A 306 -22.48 11.62 13.88
C SER A 306 -23.31 12.46 14.85
N HIS A 307 -22.81 12.74 16.06
CA HIS A 307 -23.52 13.47 17.12
C HIS A 307 -22.59 14.48 17.82
N PRO A 308 -23.09 15.64 18.28
CA PRO A 308 -22.26 16.66 18.95
C PRO A 308 -21.52 16.16 20.19
N THR A 309 -22.10 15.27 20.94
CA THR A 309 -21.50 14.71 22.18
C THR A 309 -20.57 13.52 21.93
N GLN A 310 -20.59 12.93 20.74
CA GLN A 310 -19.72 11.80 20.40
C GLN A 310 -18.25 12.22 20.39
N VAL A 311 -17.41 11.46 21.05
CA VAL A 311 -15.95 11.69 21.07
C VAL A 311 -15.33 11.22 19.76
N ALA A 312 -14.62 12.10 19.05
CA ALA A 312 -13.90 11.74 17.85
C ALA A 312 -12.75 10.75 18.17
N PRO A 313 -12.54 9.70 17.36
CA PRO A 313 -11.48 8.70 17.60
C PRO A 313 -10.09 9.32 17.77
N ASP A 314 -9.76 10.34 16.96
CA ASP A 314 -8.46 11.02 17.05
C ASP A 314 -8.32 11.85 18.33
N TYR A 315 -9.44 12.43 18.83
CA TYR A 315 -9.43 13.17 20.07
C TYR A 315 -9.22 12.21 21.26
N LEU A 316 -9.79 11.02 21.22
CA LEU A 316 -9.58 9.98 22.20
C LEU A 316 -8.10 9.60 22.32
N SER A 317 -7.43 9.33 21.19
CA SER A 317 -6.00 9.03 21.17
C SER A 317 -5.14 10.20 21.67
N ARG A 318 -5.45 11.42 21.26
CA ARG A 318 -4.72 12.61 21.73
C ARG A 318 -4.86 12.85 23.21
N SER A 319 -6.08 12.71 23.74
CA SER A 319 -6.34 12.89 25.18
C SER A 319 -5.65 11.82 26.03
N PHE A 320 -5.65 10.56 25.57
CA PHE A 320 -4.89 9.50 26.21
C PHE A 320 -3.40 9.84 26.26
N SER A 321 -2.82 10.24 25.12
CA SER A 321 -1.40 10.61 25.06
C SER A 321 -1.07 11.80 25.94
N ALA A 322 -1.93 12.83 25.95
CA ALA A 322 -1.74 14.00 26.80
C ALA A 322 -1.80 13.65 28.30
N THR A 323 -2.71 12.77 28.71
CA THR A 323 -2.80 12.31 30.11
C THR A 323 -1.57 11.48 30.50
N ARG A 324 -1.12 10.56 29.64
CA ARG A 324 0.11 9.78 29.82
C ARG A 324 1.34 10.69 30.00
N ASP A 325 1.50 11.65 29.09
CA ASP A 325 2.66 12.56 29.08
C ASP A 325 2.64 13.50 30.29
N LYS A 326 1.45 13.99 30.72
CA LYS A 326 1.30 14.79 31.94
C LYS A 326 1.73 14.03 33.22
N LEU A 327 1.61 12.72 33.22
CA LEU A 327 2.04 11.88 34.35
C LEU A 327 3.54 11.53 34.32
N GLY A 328 4.27 11.90 33.25
CA GLY A 328 5.69 11.60 33.11
C GLY A 328 6.03 10.10 32.98
N LEU A 329 5.05 9.23 32.77
CA LEU A 329 5.22 7.78 32.82
C LEU A 329 6.11 7.21 31.73
N CYS A 330 6.31 7.95 30.64
CA CYS A 330 7.08 7.51 29.48
C CYS A 330 8.11 8.54 29.03
N ASP A 331 8.57 9.44 29.91
CA ASP A 331 9.50 10.51 29.56
C ASP A 331 10.89 9.99 29.15
N ASN A 332 11.24 8.81 29.65
CA ASN A 332 12.45 8.10 29.28
C ASN A 332 12.37 7.40 27.89
N LEU A 333 11.22 7.44 27.22
CA LEU A 333 11.02 6.82 25.92
C LEU A 333 10.90 7.86 24.80
N PRO A 334 11.49 7.61 23.63
CA PRO A 334 11.22 8.38 22.42
C PRO A 334 9.71 8.41 22.10
N MET A 335 9.25 9.49 21.46
CA MET A 335 7.82 9.68 21.14
C MET A 335 7.20 8.53 20.34
N ASP A 336 7.98 7.92 19.43
CA ASP A 336 7.57 6.81 18.57
C ASP A 336 7.52 5.45 19.30
N GLU A 337 8.12 5.35 20.48
CA GLU A 337 8.08 4.17 21.35
C GLU A 337 6.97 4.21 22.40
N ARG A 338 6.43 5.39 22.67
CA ARG A 338 5.42 5.57 23.73
C ARG A 338 4.11 4.82 23.39
N PRO A 339 3.49 4.15 24.37
CA PRO A 339 2.18 3.51 24.20
C PRO A 339 1.10 4.52 23.76
N THR A 340 0.18 4.09 22.92
CA THR A 340 -0.96 4.91 22.48
C THR A 340 -2.27 4.15 22.63
N PHE A 341 -3.37 4.87 22.66
CA PHE A 341 -4.70 4.27 22.63
C PHE A 341 -4.99 3.74 21.24
N HIS A 342 -5.16 2.45 21.11
CA HIS A 342 -5.48 1.76 19.85
C HIS A 342 -6.77 0.98 19.97
#